data_3c6fa21a777bf8e6b3ce6d5efbd443b8
#
_entry.id   3c6fa21a777bf8e6b3ce6d5efbd443b8
#
_cell.length_a   1.000
_cell.length_b   1.000
_cell.length_c   1.000
_cell.angle_alpha   90.00
_cell.angle_beta   90.00
_cell.angle_gamma   90.00
#
_symmetry.space_group_name_H-M   'P 1'
#
loop_
_entity.id
_entity.type
_entity.pdbx_description
1 polymer ?
#
loop_
_entity_poly.entity_id
_entity_poly.type
_entity_poly.pdbx_seq_one_letter_code
_entity_poly.pdbx_strand_id
1 'polypeptide(L)'
;MRRRQIWIVFVLLVVSLSNAVAQAGASSNVGSALAFKRVQHLKRGINASEWFAQVYDKRGYTKEHFAAWTTAEDIALIQSLGFDHVRLSVNPQPMLNAREPNQIPADYLGYLDAAVKMITDHGLAVIIDLHPDSDLKARLAKEDDFVQEFADFWRALAAHYSTWDADRVFFEILNEPEVTDPYRWLGIQMKLAAAIREGAPSHTIIAEGARWADDDDLLLQEPLRDPNVIYNFHFYEPHIFTHQGATWGEYYWHWLGHLKYPSDPASAERVAALVPNEADRLKVIRYGREHWDAARMDAEMKQVADWARRRGVPLTCNEFGVFREHSDPQDRAAWLHDVRTALERNAIGWTMWDYSGGFGVVMKDGGKTTVDDNVVRALGLK
;
A
#
# COMPACT_ATOMS: atom_id res chain seq x y z
N MET A 1 5.82 60.07 27.74
CA MET A 1 6.18 59.58 26.39
C MET A 1 6.51 58.07 26.27
N ARG A 2 6.39 57.24 27.34
CA ARG A 2 6.73 55.78 27.26
C ARG A 2 5.57 54.82 26.99
N ARG A 3 4.31 55.24 27.03
CA ARG A 3 3.15 54.36 26.83
C ARG A 3 2.72 54.16 25.34
N ARG A 4 3.11 55.00 24.41
CA ARG A 4 2.73 54.87 22.99
C ARG A 4 3.61 53.89 22.18
N GLN A 5 4.85 53.65 22.59
CA GLN A 5 5.70 52.72 21.89
C GLN A 5 5.38 51.23 22.12
N ILE A 6 4.82 50.86 23.28
CA ILE A 6 4.47 49.47 23.61
C ILE A 6 3.28 48.96 22.76
N TRP A 7 2.34 49.86 22.46
CA TRP A 7 1.18 49.47 21.62
C TRP A 7 1.50 49.22 20.16
N ILE A 8 2.47 49.93 19.58
CA ILE A 8 2.89 49.75 18.19
C ILE A 8 3.61 48.42 18.00
N VAL A 9 4.44 47.98 18.97
CA VAL A 9 5.14 46.70 18.93
C VAL A 9 4.16 45.53 19.08
N PHE A 10 3.13 45.67 19.94
CA PHE A 10 2.13 44.61 20.12
C PHE A 10 1.20 44.45 18.90
N VAL A 11 0.82 45.54 18.25
CA VAL A 11 0.00 45.47 17.02
C VAL A 11 0.79 44.88 15.86
N LEU A 12 2.08 45.20 15.71
CA LEU A 12 2.94 44.61 14.66
C LEU A 12 3.20 43.12 14.91
N LEU A 13 3.37 42.65 16.15
CA LEU A 13 3.52 41.25 16.48
C LEU A 13 2.23 40.44 16.24
N VAL A 14 1.07 40.98 16.56
CA VAL A 14 -0.24 40.34 16.35
C VAL A 14 -0.55 40.26 14.84
N VAL A 15 -0.24 41.31 14.06
CA VAL A 15 -0.44 41.27 12.59
C VAL A 15 0.49 40.30 11.91
N SER A 16 1.75 40.19 12.34
CA SER A 16 2.69 39.21 11.78
C SER A 16 2.35 37.77 12.14
N LEU A 17 1.87 37.49 13.35
CA LEU A 17 1.37 36.18 13.77
C LEU A 17 0.08 35.80 13.00
N SER A 18 -0.86 36.74 12.84
CA SER A 18 -2.11 36.49 12.10
C SER A 18 -1.84 36.17 10.63
N ASN A 19 -0.89 36.87 9.98
CA ASN A 19 -0.51 36.60 8.59
C ASN A 19 0.23 35.26 8.44
N ALA A 20 1.08 34.88 9.38
CA ALA A 20 1.77 33.60 9.38
C ALA A 20 0.80 32.42 9.55
N VAL A 21 -0.18 32.55 10.46
CA VAL A 21 -1.23 31.52 10.66
C VAL A 21 -2.17 31.45 9.45
N ALA A 22 -2.56 32.57 8.85
CA ALA A 22 -3.40 32.60 7.65
C ALA A 22 -2.65 32.00 6.43
N GLN A 23 -1.36 32.26 6.30
CA GLN A 23 -0.54 31.74 5.20
C GLN A 23 -0.24 30.25 5.36
N ALA A 24 -0.03 29.77 6.59
CA ALA A 24 0.11 28.33 6.89
C ALA A 24 -1.21 27.58 6.65
N GLY A 25 -2.36 28.14 7.04
CA GLY A 25 -3.67 27.57 6.79
C GLY A 25 -4.05 27.54 5.30
N ALA A 26 -3.69 28.56 4.53
CA ALA A 26 -3.91 28.58 3.09
C ALA A 26 -3.02 27.59 2.35
N SER A 27 -1.76 27.42 2.78
CA SER A 27 -0.82 26.44 2.19
C SER A 27 -1.27 25.00 2.47
N SER A 28 -1.76 24.68 3.66
CA SER A 28 -2.26 23.36 4.01
C SER A 28 -3.53 22.97 3.23
N ASN A 29 -4.44 23.92 3.01
CA ASN A 29 -5.65 23.69 2.23
C ASN A 29 -5.36 23.44 0.74
N VAL A 30 -4.38 24.09 0.15
CA VAL A 30 -3.99 23.90 -1.26
C VAL A 30 -3.34 22.54 -1.46
N GLY A 31 -2.44 22.12 -0.58
CA GLY A 31 -1.77 20.83 -0.67
C GLY A 31 -2.72 19.66 -0.46
N SER A 32 -3.64 19.76 0.51
CA SER A 32 -4.68 18.74 0.72
C SER A 32 -5.59 18.64 -0.50
N ALA A 33 -5.98 19.76 -1.13
CA ALA A 33 -6.76 19.76 -2.37
C ALA A 33 -6.02 19.05 -3.52
N LEU A 34 -4.68 19.18 -3.59
CA LEU A 34 -3.86 18.49 -4.58
C LEU A 34 -3.86 16.98 -4.36
N ALA A 35 -3.70 16.51 -3.13
CA ALA A 35 -3.76 15.08 -2.79
C ALA A 35 -5.15 14.50 -3.13
N PHE A 36 -6.25 15.21 -2.81
CA PHE A 36 -7.60 14.81 -3.21
C PHE A 36 -7.82 14.79 -4.74
N LYS A 37 -7.19 15.68 -5.50
CA LYS A 37 -7.21 15.63 -6.96
C LYS A 37 -6.47 14.39 -7.47
N ARG A 38 -5.29 14.11 -6.93
CA ARG A 38 -4.40 13.05 -7.41
C ARG A 38 -4.86 11.65 -7.04
N VAL A 39 -5.49 11.46 -5.89
CA VAL A 39 -6.08 10.17 -5.52
C VAL A 39 -7.16 9.70 -6.51
N GLN A 40 -7.69 10.60 -7.35
CA GLN A 40 -8.62 10.22 -8.42
C GLN A 40 -7.98 9.38 -9.54
N HIS A 41 -6.65 9.32 -9.62
CA HIS A 41 -5.91 8.42 -10.49
C HIS A 41 -5.63 7.04 -9.86
N LEU A 42 -6.04 6.83 -8.60
CA LEU A 42 -5.80 5.63 -7.82
C LEU A 42 -7.14 4.99 -7.36
N LYS A 43 -8.06 4.75 -8.31
CA LYS A 43 -9.39 4.19 -7.98
C LYS A 43 -9.42 2.68 -8.04
N ARG A 44 -8.78 2.08 -9.05
CA ARG A 44 -8.84 0.65 -9.36
C ARG A 44 -7.50 0.18 -9.84
N GLY A 45 -6.68 -0.33 -8.94
CA GLY A 45 -5.32 -0.71 -9.23
C GLY A 45 -5.04 -2.19 -9.10
N ILE A 46 -3.84 -2.53 -9.53
CA ILE A 46 -3.28 -3.86 -9.43
C ILE A 46 -1.83 -3.81 -8.95
N ASN A 47 -1.45 -4.70 -8.04
CA ASN A 47 -0.07 -4.85 -7.62
C ASN A 47 0.72 -5.65 -8.67
N ALA A 48 1.85 -5.11 -9.12
CA ALA A 48 2.84 -5.84 -9.91
C ALA A 48 3.91 -6.42 -8.95
N SER A 49 3.52 -7.49 -8.24
CA SER A 49 4.40 -8.25 -7.38
C SER A 49 5.42 -9.07 -8.19
N GLU A 50 6.43 -9.61 -7.54
CA GLU A 50 7.42 -10.52 -8.10
C GLU A 50 8.23 -9.96 -9.29
N TRP A 51 8.03 -8.69 -9.67
CA TRP A 51 8.80 -8.04 -10.74
C TRP A 51 10.07 -7.36 -10.20
N PHE A 52 9.93 -6.45 -9.23
CA PHE A 52 11.06 -5.77 -8.58
C PHE A 52 11.16 -6.07 -7.07
N ALA A 53 10.22 -6.81 -6.51
CA ALA A 53 10.24 -7.32 -5.14
C ALA A 53 9.77 -8.78 -5.14
N GLN A 54 10.01 -9.51 -4.05
CA GLN A 54 9.55 -10.89 -3.88
C GLN A 54 9.93 -11.82 -5.05
N VAL A 55 11.13 -11.64 -5.59
CA VAL A 55 11.63 -12.47 -6.71
C VAL A 55 12.08 -13.82 -6.16
N TYR A 56 11.26 -14.84 -6.37
CA TYR A 56 11.50 -16.21 -5.87
C TYR A 56 12.40 -17.05 -6.82
N ASP A 57 12.76 -16.54 -8.01
CA ASP A 57 13.75 -17.17 -8.89
C ASP A 57 15.11 -17.21 -8.19
N LYS A 58 15.76 -18.39 -8.17
CA LYS A 58 17.08 -18.59 -7.55
C LYS A 58 18.17 -17.68 -8.12
N ARG A 59 18.00 -17.18 -9.35
CA ARG A 59 18.88 -16.20 -9.98
C ARG A 59 18.72 -14.80 -9.42
N GLY A 60 17.60 -14.54 -8.72
CA GLY A 60 17.30 -13.25 -8.11
C GLY A 60 17.02 -12.13 -9.12
N TYR A 61 17.41 -10.93 -8.75
CA TYR A 61 17.14 -9.69 -9.49
C TYR A 61 18.07 -9.53 -10.70
N THR A 62 17.80 -10.25 -11.79
CA THR A 62 18.61 -10.21 -13.02
C THR A 62 17.95 -9.36 -14.11
N LYS A 63 18.77 -8.89 -15.07
CA LYS A 63 18.29 -8.19 -16.26
C LYS A 63 17.22 -8.98 -17.01
N GLU A 64 17.44 -10.28 -17.17
CA GLU A 64 16.54 -11.20 -17.87
C GLU A 64 15.19 -11.30 -17.15
N HIS A 65 15.21 -11.34 -15.81
CA HIS A 65 14.00 -11.34 -15.00
C HIS A 65 13.21 -10.05 -15.21
N PHE A 66 13.84 -8.87 -15.05
CA PHE A 66 13.18 -7.59 -15.24
C PHE A 66 12.57 -7.41 -16.63
N ALA A 67 13.23 -7.94 -17.66
CA ALA A 67 12.76 -7.82 -19.03
C ALA A 67 11.61 -8.79 -19.39
N ALA A 68 11.48 -9.91 -18.66
CA ALA A 68 10.58 -11.00 -19.04
C ALA A 68 9.39 -11.20 -18.09
N TRP A 69 9.48 -10.77 -16.83
CA TRP A 69 8.44 -11.07 -15.82
C TRP A 69 7.12 -10.35 -16.08
N THR A 70 7.18 -9.04 -16.33
CA THR A 70 6.02 -8.23 -16.73
C THR A 70 6.37 -7.52 -18.03
N THR A 71 5.59 -7.79 -19.07
CA THR A 71 5.85 -7.32 -20.43
C THR A 71 4.89 -6.16 -20.81
N ALA A 72 5.11 -5.56 -21.98
CA ALA A 72 4.19 -4.53 -22.50
C ALA A 72 2.79 -5.09 -22.75
N GLU A 73 2.71 -6.38 -23.15
CA GLU A 73 1.43 -7.07 -23.34
C GLU A 73 0.68 -7.25 -22.00
N ASP A 74 1.41 -7.51 -20.90
CA ASP A 74 0.83 -7.57 -19.57
C ASP A 74 0.26 -6.20 -19.15
N ILE A 75 0.99 -5.11 -19.36
CA ILE A 75 0.53 -3.75 -19.04
C ILE A 75 -0.67 -3.36 -19.93
N ALA A 76 -0.64 -3.72 -21.22
CA ALA A 76 -1.78 -3.52 -22.11
C ALA A 76 -3.02 -4.31 -21.65
N LEU A 77 -2.83 -5.54 -21.17
CA LEU A 77 -3.91 -6.35 -20.58
C LEU A 77 -4.47 -5.69 -19.32
N ILE A 78 -3.62 -5.25 -18.39
CA ILE A 78 -4.01 -4.52 -17.18
C ILE A 78 -4.89 -3.31 -17.55
N GLN A 79 -4.45 -2.50 -18.51
CA GLN A 79 -5.23 -1.35 -18.98
C GLN A 79 -6.57 -1.78 -19.58
N SER A 80 -6.58 -2.83 -20.41
CA SER A 80 -7.77 -3.31 -21.10
C SER A 80 -8.83 -3.89 -20.16
N LEU A 81 -8.40 -4.45 -19.00
CA LEU A 81 -9.29 -4.92 -17.95
C LEU A 81 -9.97 -3.77 -17.20
N GLY A 82 -9.47 -2.53 -17.31
CA GLY A 82 -10.06 -1.34 -16.73
C GLY A 82 -9.41 -0.87 -15.43
N PHE A 83 -8.20 -1.33 -15.13
CA PHE A 83 -7.36 -0.75 -14.08
C PHE A 83 -6.88 0.65 -14.49
N ASP A 84 -6.68 1.55 -13.54
CA ASP A 84 -6.22 2.92 -13.76
C ASP A 84 -4.80 3.17 -13.20
N HIS A 85 -4.28 2.26 -12.38
CA HIS A 85 -2.93 2.35 -11.87
C HIS A 85 -2.30 0.98 -11.56
N VAL A 86 -0.97 0.99 -11.49
CA VAL A 86 -0.15 -0.15 -11.05
C VAL A 86 0.61 0.26 -9.79
N ARG A 87 0.51 -0.53 -8.73
CA ARG A 87 1.42 -0.45 -7.59
C ARG A 87 2.61 -1.36 -7.89
N LEU A 88 3.76 -0.74 -8.13
CA LEU A 88 5.01 -1.40 -8.45
C LEU A 88 5.79 -1.65 -7.17
N SER A 89 5.75 -2.89 -6.69
CA SER A 89 6.52 -3.32 -5.51
C SER A 89 8.01 -3.40 -5.84
N VAL A 90 8.84 -2.64 -5.13
CA VAL A 90 10.28 -2.50 -5.39
C VAL A 90 11.08 -2.82 -4.14
N ASN A 91 11.83 -3.93 -4.16
CA ASN A 91 12.79 -4.20 -3.10
C ASN A 91 13.97 -3.22 -3.20
N PRO A 92 14.20 -2.37 -2.18
CA PRO A 92 15.30 -1.42 -2.20
C PRO A 92 16.68 -2.08 -2.02
N GLN A 93 16.75 -3.31 -1.52
CA GLN A 93 18.00 -3.97 -1.17
C GLN A 93 19.05 -3.99 -2.30
N PRO A 94 18.67 -4.32 -3.56
CA PRO A 94 19.62 -4.26 -4.67
C PRO A 94 20.14 -2.85 -5.01
N MET A 95 19.39 -1.82 -4.62
CA MET A 95 19.75 -0.41 -4.86
C MET A 95 20.49 0.23 -3.67
N LEU A 96 20.29 -0.29 -2.46
CA LEU A 96 20.94 0.25 -1.28
C LEU A 96 22.44 -0.02 -1.32
N ASN A 97 23.21 1.05 -1.18
CA ASN A 97 24.63 0.96 -0.96
C ASN A 97 24.94 1.48 0.46
N ALA A 98 25.24 0.56 1.38
CA ALA A 98 25.54 0.91 2.77
C ALA A 98 26.74 1.87 2.95
N ARG A 99 27.64 1.94 1.97
CA ARG A 99 28.79 2.86 1.98
C ARG A 99 28.48 4.23 1.38
N GLU A 100 27.54 4.25 0.42
CA GLU A 100 27.20 5.43 -0.35
C GLU A 100 25.68 5.43 -0.64
N PRO A 101 24.83 5.72 0.38
CA PRO A 101 23.38 5.57 0.28
C PRO A 101 22.73 6.50 -0.76
N ASN A 102 23.42 7.57 -1.16
CA ASN A 102 22.97 8.48 -2.21
C ASN A 102 23.36 8.04 -3.64
N GLN A 103 24.07 6.91 -3.79
CA GLN A 103 24.48 6.38 -5.09
C GLN A 103 23.65 5.15 -5.43
N ILE A 104 22.59 5.36 -6.19
CA ILE A 104 21.77 4.26 -6.70
C ILE A 104 22.42 3.70 -7.97
N PRO A 105 22.61 2.37 -8.09
CA PRO A 105 23.19 1.77 -9.29
C PRO A 105 22.42 2.14 -10.56
N ALA A 106 23.11 2.72 -11.54
CA ALA A 106 22.50 3.25 -12.77
C ALA A 106 21.77 2.16 -13.58
N ASP A 107 22.28 0.94 -13.59
CA ASP A 107 21.67 -0.18 -14.30
C ASP A 107 20.29 -0.53 -13.69
N TYR A 108 20.21 -0.53 -12.35
CA TYR A 108 18.96 -0.82 -11.65
C TYR A 108 17.92 0.28 -11.87
N LEU A 109 18.34 1.54 -11.78
CA LEU A 109 17.49 2.68 -12.14
C LEU A 109 16.99 2.58 -13.58
N GLY A 110 17.84 2.19 -14.53
CA GLY A 110 17.46 2.01 -15.92
C GLY A 110 16.35 0.95 -16.10
N TYR A 111 16.36 -0.14 -15.33
CA TYR A 111 15.28 -1.15 -15.38
C TYR A 111 14.00 -0.58 -14.75
N LEU A 112 14.10 0.10 -13.62
CA LEU A 112 12.96 0.71 -12.96
C LEU A 112 12.32 1.81 -13.81
N ASP A 113 13.14 2.67 -14.44
CA ASP A 113 12.69 3.69 -15.39
C ASP A 113 11.93 3.09 -16.57
N ALA A 114 12.44 1.99 -17.12
CA ALA A 114 11.77 1.30 -18.23
C ALA A 114 10.40 0.77 -17.81
N ALA A 115 10.27 0.23 -16.59
CA ALA A 115 8.99 -0.24 -16.05
C ALA A 115 8.01 0.92 -15.79
N VAL A 116 8.45 1.97 -15.09
CA VAL A 116 7.63 3.15 -14.82
C VAL A 116 7.16 3.81 -16.12
N LYS A 117 8.07 3.94 -17.10
CA LYS A 117 7.73 4.47 -18.43
C LYS A 117 6.72 3.59 -19.15
N MET A 118 6.90 2.28 -19.15
CA MET A 118 5.98 1.33 -19.77
C MET A 118 4.56 1.48 -19.18
N ILE A 119 4.43 1.58 -17.85
CA ILE A 119 3.15 1.77 -17.18
C ILE A 119 2.52 3.11 -17.58
N THR A 120 3.28 4.21 -17.51
CA THR A 120 2.76 5.56 -17.79
C THR A 120 2.46 5.79 -19.27
N ASP A 121 3.21 5.19 -20.19
CA ASP A 121 2.93 5.23 -21.64
C ASP A 121 1.59 4.58 -22.01
N HIS A 122 1.12 3.61 -21.20
CA HIS A 122 -0.22 3.04 -21.34
C HIS A 122 -1.32 3.87 -20.64
N GLY A 123 -1.00 5.09 -20.17
CA GLY A 123 -1.96 5.98 -19.53
C GLY A 123 -2.33 5.61 -18.10
N LEU A 124 -1.66 4.63 -17.49
CA LEU A 124 -1.83 4.24 -16.10
C LEU A 124 -1.02 5.15 -15.17
N ALA A 125 -1.47 5.34 -13.94
CA ALA A 125 -0.62 5.88 -12.89
C ALA A 125 0.26 4.76 -12.31
N VAL A 126 1.35 5.13 -11.63
CA VAL A 126 2.24 4.19 -10.94
C VAL A 126 2.51 4.64 -9.52
N ILE A 127 2.40 3.70 -8.59
CA ILE A 127 2.87 3.86 -7.22
C ILE A 127 4.22 3.10 -7.15
N ILE A 128 5.30 3.83 -6.90
CA ILE A 128 6.59 3.22 -6.57
C ILE A 128 6.56 2.94 -5.07
N ASP A 129 6.36 1.67 -4.74
CA ASP A 129 6.29 1.18 -3.38
C ASP A 129 7.61 0.52 -2.98
N LEU A 130 8.29 1.03 -1.95
CA LEU A 130 9.44 0.32 -1.41
C LEU A 130 9.01 -0.87 -0.56
N HIS A 131 9.26 -2.05 -1.09
CA HIS A 131 8.77 -3.34 -0.61
C HIS A 131 9.94 -4.24 -0.15
N PRO A 132 10.63 -3.91 0.95
CA PRO A 132 11.73 -4.71 1.46
C PRO A 132 11.25 -5.96 2.18
N ASP A 133 12.18 -6.88 2.42
CA ASP A 133 11.98 -8.00 3.34
C ASP A 133 12.00 -7.56 4.83
N SER A 134 11.62 -8.49 5.72
CA SER A 134 11.52 -8.24 7.17
C SER A 134 12.87 -7.88 7.82
N ASP A 135 13.99 -8.33 7.28
CA ASP A 135 15.31 -8.01 7.85
C ASP A 135 15.61 -6.51 7.73
N LEU A 136 15.31 -5.89 6.59
CA LEU A 136 15.47 -4.46 6.39
C LEU A 136 14.47 -3.67 7.27
N LYS A 137 13.21 -4.11 7.33
CA LYS A 137 12.18 -3.51 8.19
C LYS A 137 12.59 -3.55 9.67
N ALA A 138 13.19 -4.66 10.12
CA ALA A 138 13.70 -4.79 11.49
C ALA A 138 14.85 -3.83 11.81
N ARG A 139 15.71 -3.52 10.83
CA ARG A 139 16.75 -2.49 10.97
C ARG A 139 16.13 -1.10 11.07
N LEU A 140 15.18 -0.74 10.22
CA LEU A 140 14.45 0.53 10.30
C LEU A 140 13.77 0.72 11.66
N ALA A 141 13.19 -0.34 12.21
CA ALA A 141 12.55 -0.30 13.51
C ALA A 141 13.51 -0.01 14.69
N LYS A 142 14.78 -0.41 14.59
CA LYS A 142 15.72 -0.45 15.70
C LYS A 142 16.90 0.51 15.60
N GLU A 143 17.34 0.87 14.38
CA GLU A 143 18.62 1.54 14.12
C GLU A 143 18.38 2.96 13.57
N ASP A 144 18.61 4.00 14.37
CA ASP A 144 18.42 5.39 13.95
C ASP A 144 19.36 5.81 12.81
N ASP A 145 20.58 5.27 12.80
CA ASP A 145 21.57 5.53 11.75
C ASP A 145 21.06 4.94 10.41
N PHE A 146 20.44 3.77 10.45
CA PHE A 146 19.86 3.17 9.26
C PHE A 146 18.60 3.93 8.77
N VAL A 147 17.81 4.48 9.67
CA VAL A 147 16.72 5.39 9.29
C VAL A 147 17.25 6.62 8.55
N GLN A 148 18.43 7.15 8.95
CA GLN A 148 19.04 8.25 8.21
C GLN A 148 19.57 7.81 6.84
N GLU A 149 20.24 6.67 6.76
CA GLU A 149 20.71 6.09 5.51
C GLU A 149 19.54 5.86 4.53
N PHE A 150 18.44 5.31 5.02
CA PHE A 150 17.24 5.07 4.21
C PHE A 150 16.53 6.38 3.78
N ALA A 151 16.58 7.42 4.63
CA ALA A 151 16.09 8.74 4.25
C ALA A 151 16.94 9.37 3.13
N ASP A 152 18.26 9.21 3.19
CA ASP A 152 19.17 9.69 2.14
C ASP A 152 18.97 8.93 0.83
N PHE A 153 18.73 7.62 0.91
CA PHE A 153 18.34 6.80 -0.24
C PHE A 153 17.02 7.30 -0.87
N TRP A 154 15.98 7.54 -0.04
CA TRP A 154 14.72 8.08 -0.51
C TRP A 154 14.87 9.45 -1.18
N ARG A 155 15.69 10.33 -0.61
CA ARG A 155 15.97 11.64 -1.21
C ARG A 155 16.55 11.49 -2.63
N ALA A 156 17.51 10.58 -2.79
CA ALA A 156 18.15 10.33 -4.08
C ALA A 156 17.16 9.73 -5.10
N LEU A 157 16.37 8.72 -4.70
CA LEU A 157 15.37 8.09 -5.56
C LEU A 157 14.28 9.08 -5.96
N ALA A 158 13.76 9.86 -5.02
CA ALA A 158 12.76 10.88 -5.28
C ALA A 158 13.31 11.98 -6.22
N ALA A 159 14.55 12.42 -6.01
CA ALA A 159 15.21 13.41 -6.88
C ALA A 159 15.35 12.90 -8.32
N HIS A 160 15.65 11.62 -8.52
CA HIS A 160 15.70 10.98 -9.83
C HIS A 160 14.36 11.10 -10.58
N TYR A 161 13.25 10.88 -9.88
CA TYR A 161 11.91 10.96 -10.47
C TYR A 161 11.29 12.37 -10.42
N SER A 162 11.96 13.38 -9.89
CA SER A 162 11.40 14.72 -9.64
C SER A 162 10.86 15.45 -10.88
N THR A 163 11.36 15.12 -12.07
CA THR A 163 10.94 15.68 -13.36
C THR A 163 9.88 14.86 -14.09
N TRP A 164 9.51 13.69 -13.55
CA TRP A 164 8.45 12.86 -14.11
C TRP A 164 7.07 13.44 -13.77
N ASP A 165 6.02 12.95 -14.45
CA ASP A 165 4.66 13.45 -14.25
C ASP A 165 4.16 13.20 -12.83
N ALA A 166 4.12 14.25 -12.01
CA ALA A 166 3.70 14.17 -10.62
C ALA A 166 2.19 13.89 -10.44
N ASP A 167 1.38 13.94 -11.49
CA ASP A 167 -0.02 13.50 -11.48
C ASP A 167 -0.13 11.97 -11.73
N ARG A 168 0.96 11.31 -12.17
CA ARG A 168 0.99 9.89 -12.53
C ARG A 168 1.98 9.05 -11.73
N VAL A 169 3.02 9.64 -11.12
CA VAL A 169 4.02 8.93 -10.32
C VAL A 169 3.84 9.29 -8.85
N PHE A 170 3.66 8.28 -8.02
CA PHE A 170 3.44 8.38 -6.58
C PHE A 170 4.53 7.62 -5.84
N PHE A 171 4.87 8.06 -4.62
CA PHE A 171 5.86 7.40 -3.78
C PHE A 171 5.21 6.87 -2.51
N GLU A 172 5.21 5.57 -2.34
CA GLU A 172 4.80 4.90 -1.11
C GLU A 172 6.02 4.65 -0.23
N ILE A 173 5.98 5.16 0.98
CA ILE A 173 7.18 5.27 1.84
C ILE A 173 7.81 3.92 2.15
N LEU A 174 7.01 2.94 2.49
CA LEU A 174 7.45 1.58 2.84
C LEU A 174 6.25 0.64 2.85
N ASN A 175 6.35 -0.50 2.21
CA ASN A 175 5.36 -1.57 2.34
C ASN A 175 5.36 -2.17 3.74
N GLU A 176 4.20 -2.18 4.39
CA GLU A 176 3.94 -2.94 5.61
C GLU A 176 5.04 -2.79 6.68
N PRO A 177 5.17 -1.64 7.31
CA PRO A 177 6.13 -1.47 8.39
C PRO A 177 5.92 -2.50 9.50
N GLU A 178 7.01 -3.07 10.00
CA GLU A 178 6.98 -4.04 11.10
C GLU A 178 7.44 -3.37 12.40
N VAL A 179 6.83 -2.22 12.75
CA VAL A 179 7.20 -1.42 13.92
C VAL A 179 6.12 -1.50 14.97
N THR A 180 6.40 -2.17 16.08
CA THR A 180 5.42 -2.43 17.15
C THR A 180 4.90 -1.15 17.81
N ASP A 181 5.76 -0.13 17.97
CA ASP A 181 5.40 1.17 18.56
C ASP A 181 4.96 2.13 17.44
N PRO A 182 3.68 2.52 17.38
CA PRO A 182 3.16 3.42 16.36
C PRO A 182 3.77 4.82 16.42
N TYR A 183 4.22 5.29 17.59
CA TYR A 183 4.90 6.59 17.70
C TYR A 183 6.33 6.53 17.15
N ARG A 184 7.00 5.39 17.31
CA ARG A 184 8.31 5.15 16.67
C ARG A 184 8.16 5.17 15.16
N TRP A 185 7.16 4.47 14.61
CA TRP A 185 6.88 4.48 13.19
C TRP A 185 6.55 5.89 12.69
N LEU A 186 5.68 6.64 13.38
CA LEU A 186 5.36 8.01 13.00
C LEU A 186 6.62 8.88 12.88
N GLY A 187 7.55 8.76 13.83
CA GLY A 187 8.84 9.49 13.78
C GLY A 187 9.70 9.10 12.58
N ILE A 188 9.79 7.81 12.26
CA ILE A 188 10.49 7.30 11.08
C ILE A 188 9.81 7.83 9.81
N GLN A 189 8.51 7.62 9.68
CA GLN A 189 7.72 8.03 8.52
C GLN A 189 7.81 9.53 8.24
N MET A 190 7.78 10.36 9.28
CA MET A 190 7.99 11.81 9.14
C MET A 190 9.36 12.15 8.54
N LYS A 191 10.42 11.46 8.96
CA LYS A 191 11.77 11.66 8.46
C LYS A 191 11.91 11.23 7.00
N LEU A 192 11.36 10.07 6.65
CA LEU A 192 11.37 9.56 5.28
C LEU A 192 10.53 10.45 4.35
N ALA A 193 9.33 10.86 4.76
CA ALA A 193 8.49 11.77 4.00
C ALA A 193 9.18 13.13 3.75
N ALA A 194 9.89 13.68 4.74
CA ALA A 194 10.67 14.90 4.57
C ALA A 194 11.78 14.74 3.52
N ALA A 195 12.49 13.62 3.53
CA ALA A 195 13.53 13.31 2.55
C ALA A 195 12.97 13.15 1.12
N ILE A 196 11.82 12.48 0.97
CA ILE A 196 11.11 12.38 -0.30
C ILE A 196 10.71 13.78 -0.78
N ARG A 197 10.15 14.63 0.08
CA ARG A 197 9.73 15.99 -0.26
C ARG A 197 10.89 16.87 -0.67
N GLU A 198 12.06 16.73 -0.07
CA GLU A 198 13.28 17.42 -0.48
C GLU A 198 13.73 16.99 -1.90
N GLY A 199 13.67 15.69 -2.20
CA GLY A 199 14.02 15.17 -3.53
C GLY A 199 12.99 15.49 -4.61
N ALA A 200 11.70 15.38 -4.30
CA ALA A 200 10.59 15.55 -5.24
C ALA A 200 9.50 16.47 -4.68
N PRO A 201 9.69 17.80 -4.75
CA PRO A 201 8.80 18.77 -4.10
C PRO A 201 7.34 18.71 -4.55
N SER A 202 7.07 18.23 -5.76
CA SER A 202 5.72 18.24 -6.37
C SER A 202 4.98 16.92 -6.26
N HIS A 203 5.66 15.80 -6.00
CA HIS A 203 5.04 14.46 -6.01
C HIS A 203 4.19 14.20 -4.78
N THR A 204 3.17 13.35 -4.92
CA THR A 204 2.32 12.92 -3.81
C THR A 204 2.96 11.71 -3.14
N ILE A 205 3.00 11.77 -1.82
CA ILE A 205 3.52 10.71 -0.95
C ILE A 205 2.34 9.85 -0.47
N ILE A 206 2.56 8.54 -0.31
CA ILE A 206 1.60 7.63 0.30
C ILE A 206 2.21 7.16 1.62
N ALA A 207 1.44 7.31 2.69
CA ALA A 207 1.81 7.01 4.07
C ALA A 207 0.86 5.96 4.67
N GLU A 208 1.34 5.17 5.63
CA GLU A 208 0.59 4.02 6.15
C GLU A 208 0.82 3.75 7.64
N GLY A 209 0.03 2.81 8.19
CA GLY A 209 0.09 2.36 9.58
C GLY A 209 1.38 1.62 9.97
N ALA A 210 1.60 1.44 11.27
CA ALA A 210 2.86 0.96 11.85
C ALA A 210 3.08 -0.56 11.68
N ARG A 211 2.00 -1.36 11.73
CA ARG A 211 2.08 -2.83 11.73
C ARG A 211 1.37 -3.35 10.51
N TRP A 212 2.15 -3.81 9.52
CA TRP A 212 1.67 -4.40 8.27
C TRP A 212 0.62 -3.55 7.53
N ALA A 213 0.65 -2.21 7.74
CA ALA A 213 -0.35 -1.29 7.18
C ALA A 213 -1.81 -1.67 7.53
N ASP A 214 -2.03 -2.37 8.65
CA ASP A 214 -3.34 -2.78 9.14
C ASP A 214 -4.27 -1.57 9.31
N ASP A 215 -5.56 -1.74 9.04
CA ASP A 215 -6.56 -0.69 9.15
C ASP A 215 -6.72 -0.18 10.60
N ASP A 216 -6.62 -1.04 11.60
CA ASP A 216 -6.63 -0.67 13.01
C ASP A 216 -5.43 0.23 13.38
N ASP A 217 -4.25 0.00 12.79
CA ASP A 217 -3.08 0.84 13.03
C ASP A 217 -3.18 2.20 12.37
N LEU A 218 -3.82 2.28 11.21
CA LEU A 218 -4.13 3.57 10.58
C LEU A 218 -5.00 4.44 11.51
N LEU A 219 -5.97 3.83 12.20
CA LEU A 219 -6.85 4.56 13.13
C LEU A 219 -6.10 5.21 14.29
N LEU A 220 -4.93 4.70 14.67
CA LEU A 220 -4.07 5.23 15.72
C LEU A 220 -3.16 6.38 15.26
N GLN A 221 -3.06 6.61 13.96
CA GLN A 221 -2.14 7.61 13.42
C GLN A 221 -2.70 9.03 13.41
N GLU A 222 -1.80 10.00 13.63
CA GLU A 222 -2.05 11.39 13.27
C GLU A 222 -1.44 11.69 11.89
N PRO A 223 -2.12 12.47 11.05
CA PRO A 223 -1.59 12.83 9.74
C PRO A 223 -0.25 13.55 9.81
N LEU A 224 0.58 13.31 8.82
CA LEU A 224 1.82 14.05 8.60
C LEU A 224 1.50 15.53 8.37
N ARG A 225 2.46 16.41 8.72
CA ARG A 225 2.29 17.86 8.49
C ARG A 225 2.35 18.24 7.01
N ASP A 226 2.87 17.36 6.15
CA ASP A 226 2.85 17.52 4.71
C ASP A 226 1.42 17.38 4.19
N PRO A 227 0.85 18.39 3.52
CA PRO A 227 -0.54 18.34 3.07
C PRO A 227 -0.73 17.58 1.75
N ASN A 228 0.33 17.19 1.04
CA ASN A 228 0.27 16.44 -0.22
C ASN A 228 0.58 14.95 0.02
N VAL A 229 -0.21 14.34 0.91
CA VAL A 229 -0.09 12.94 1.32
C VAL A 229 -1.44 12.24 1.17
N ILE A 230 -1.43 11.03 0.62
CA ILE A 230 -2.52 10.07 0.63
C ILE A 230 -2.21 9.06 1.72
N TYR A 231 -3.22 8.60 2.44
CA TYR A 231 -3.05 7.55 3.45
C TYR A 231 -3.49 6.22 2.89
N ASN A 232 -2.81 5.17 3.32
CA ASN A 232 -2.99 3.81 2.86
C ASN A 232 -3.21 2.85 4.02
N PHE A 233 -3.97 1.80 3.77
CA PHE A 233 -4.04 0.61 4.60
C PHE A 233 -4.13 -0.64 3.71
N HIS A 234 -3.81 -1.80 4.27
CA HIS A 234 -4.01 -3.10 3.67
C HIS A 234 -5.17 -3.81 4.35
N PHE A 235 -5.90 -4.62 3.60
CA PHE A 235 -7.06 -5.32 4.15
C PHE A 235 -7.13 -6.77 3.69
N TYR A 236 -6.82 -7.66 4.61
CA TYR A 236 -6.89 -9.11 4.39
C TYR A 236 -7.82 -9.82 5.38
N GLU A 237 -8.58 -9.04 6.19
CA GLU A 237 -9.47 -9.63 7.18
C GLU A 237 -10.68 -10.37 6.56
N PRO A 238 -10.97 -11.53 7.12
CA PRO A 238 -10.24 -12.25 8.16
C PRO A 238 -9.12 -13.09 7.55
N HIS A 239 -7.89 -12.89 8.01
CA HIS A 239 -6.68 -13.59 7.49
C HIS A 239 -6.85 -15.11 7.42
N ILE A 240 -7.60 -15.69 8.35
CA ILE A 240 -7.91 -17.12 8.39
C ILE A 240 -8.61 -17.62 7.12
N PHE A 241 -9.36 -16.75 6.45
CA PHE A 241 -10.00 -17.07 5.16
C PHE A 241 -9.10 -16.68 4.00
N THR A 242 -8.55 -15.47 4.01
CA THR A 242 -7.78 -14.93 2.88
C THR A 242 -6.44 -15.62 2.67
N HIS A 243 -5.86 -16.20 3.74
CA HIS A 243 -4.57 -16.89 3.71
C HIS A 243 -4.69 -18.40 3.99
N GLN A 244 -5.89 -18.98 3.84
CA GLN A 244 -6.04 -20.43 4.01
C GLN A 244 -5.12 -21.18 3.05
N GLY A 245 -4.37 -22.16 3.58
CA GLY A 245 -3.37 -22.94 2.86
C GLY A 245 -2.00 -22.26 2.71
N ALA A 246 -1.84 -21.00 3.13
CA ALA A 246 -0.56 -20.31 3.05
C ALA A 246 0.51 -20.98 3.93
N THR A 247 1.74 -21.05 3.41
CA THR A 247 2.91 -21.62 4.10
C THR A 247 3.77 -20.57 4.78
N TRP A 248 3.33 -19.30 4.76
CA TRP A 248 3.91 -18.14 5.45
C TRP A 248 2.88 -17.56 6.43
N GLY A 249 3.30 -16.65 7.30
CA GLY A 249 2.45 -16.06 8.33
C GLY A 249 2.19 -17.03 9.48
N GLU A 250 0.94 -17.16 9.91
CA GLU A 250 0.56 -18.03 11.03
C GLU A 250 0.72 -19.50 10.66
N TYR A 251 1.46 -20.27 11.50
CA TYR A 251 1.81 -21.67 11.21
C TYR A 251 0.59 -22.55 10.89
N TYR A 252 -0.57 -22.31 11.53
CA TYR A 252 -1.75 -23.15 11.32
C TYR A 252 -2.48 -22.91 9.99
N TRP A 253 -2.17 -21.82 9.24
CA TRP A 253 -2.84 -21.53 7.98
C TRP A 253 -2.65 -22.60 6.91
N HIS A 254 -1.51 -23.28 6.92
CA HIS A 254 -1.25 -24.36 5.95
C HIS A 254 -2.15 -25.58 6.13
N TRP A 255 -2.82 -25.73 7.30
CA TRP A 255 -3.82 -26.78 7.53
C TRP A 255 -5.20 -26.38 7.03
N LEU A 256 -5.41 -25.13 6.67
CA LEU A 256 -6.72 -24.61 6.29
C LEU A 256 -6.95 -24.79 4.79
N GLY A 257 -8.21 -25.07 4.44
CA GLY A 257 -8.66 -25.11 3.05
C GLY A 257 -10.16 -25.27 3.01
N HIS A 258 -10.77 -24.71 1.97
CA HIS A 258 -12.22 -24.77 1.74
C HIS A 258 -13.08 -24.19 2.88
N LEU A 259 -12.53 -23.24 3.64
CA LEU A 259 -13.33 -22.38 4.51
C LEU A 259 -14.27 -21.57 3.65
N LYS A 260 -15.51 -21.41 4.09
CA LYS A 260 -16.54 -20.68 3.36
C LYS A 260 -16.54 -19.19 3.64
N TYR A 261 -16.86 -18.40 2.61
CA TYR A 261 -17.24 -17.00 2.74
C TYR A 261 -18.60 -16.78 2.04
N PRO A 262 -19.58 -16.13 2.67
CA PRO A 262 -19.58 -15.65 4.08
C PRO A 262 -19.28 -16.76 5.09
N SER A 263 -18.78 -16.37 6.29
CA SER A 263 -18.37 -17.35 7.29
C SER A 263 -19.50 -18.28 7.73
N ASP A 264 -19.20 -19.58 7.80
CA ASP A 264 -20.17 -20.65 8.07
C ASP A 264 -19.69 -21.55 9.20
N PRO A 265 -20.46 -21.70 10.30
CA PRO A 265 -20.05 -22.50 11.43
C PRO A 265 -19.76 -23.97 11.10
N ALA A 266 -20.58 -24.60 10.24
CA ALA A 266 -20.40 -26.01 9.92
C ALA A 266 -19.17 -26.25 9.05
N SER A 267 -18.84 -25.33 8.14
CA SER A 267 -17.59 -25.35 7.39
C SER A 267 -16.38 -25.20 8.32
N ALA A 268 -16.42 -24.20 9.21
CA ALA A 268 -15.36 -23.94 10.15
C ALA A 268 -15.09 -25.13 11.10
N GLU A 269 -16.13 -25.80 11.61
CA GLU A 269 -15.98 -26.98 12.45
C GLU A 269 -15.33 -28.17 11.72
N ARG A 270 -15.66 -28.38 10.43
CA ARG A 270 -15.02 -29.41 9.60
C ARG A 270 -13.53 -29.14 9.39
N VAL A 271 -13.17 -27.90 9.06
CA VAL A 271 -11.77 -27.52 8.83
C VAL A 271 -10.97 -27.51 10.14
N ALA A 272 -11.57 -27.04 11.24
CA ALA A 272 -10.95 -27.05 12.57
C ALA A 272 -10.52 -28.47 13.00
N ALA A 273 -11.28 -29.50 12.64
CA ALA A 273 -10.95 -30.89 12.95
C ALA A 273 -9.61 -31.35 12.34
N LEU A 274 -9.12 -30.69 11.28
CA LEU A 274 -7.84 -30.98 10.62
C LEU A 274 -6.65 -30.27 11.30
N VAL A 275 -6.91 -29.24 12.10
CA VAL A 275 -5.86 -28.45 12.75
C VAL A 275 -5.36 -29.17 14.00
N PRO A 276 -4.04 -29.48 14.14
CA PRO A 276 -3.53 -30.26 15.25
C PRO A 276 -3.63 -29.57 16.63
N ASN A 277 -3.37 -28.27 16.67
CA ASN A 277 -3.31 -27.48 17.90
C ASN A 277 -4.72 -27.03 18.33
N GLU A 278 -5.06 -27.21 19.61
CA GLU A 278 -6.38 -26.88 20.15
C GLU A 278 -6.67 -25.36 20.13
N ALA A 279 -5.68 -24.53 20.47
CA ALA A 279 -5.86 -23.07 20.46
C ALA A 279 -6.13 -22.56 19.05
N ASP A 280 -5.47 -23.12 18.03
CA ASP A 280 -5.67 -22.76 16.64
C ASP A 280 -7.00 -23.27 16.09
N ARG A 281 -7.43 -24.49 16.52
CA ARG A 281 -8.81 -24.98 16.25
C ARG A 281 -9.87 -24.01 16.74
N LEU A 282 -9.71 -23.44 17.92
CA LEU A 282 -10.65 -22.48 18.47
C LEU A 282 -10.71 -21.18 17.64
N LYS A 283 -9.58 -20.74 17.06
CA LYS A 283 -9.56 -19.59 16.12
C LYS A 283 -10.42 -19.89 14.88
N VAL A 284 -10.29 -21.11 14.31
CA VAL A 284 -11.07 -21.52 13.13
C VAL A 284 -12.57 -21.59 13.45
N ILE A 285 -12.94 -22.20 14.60
CA ILE A 285 -14.33 -22.28 15.05
C ILE A 285 -14.91 -20.87 15.27
N ARG A 286 -14.10 -19.96 15.84
CA ARG A 286 -14.50 -18.58 16.08
C ARG A 286 -14.80 -17.86 14.77
N TYR A 287 -13.96 -17.99 13.74
CA TYR A 287 -14.22 -17.47 12.40
C TYR A 287 -15.62 -17.84 11.90
N GLY A 288 -16.02 -19.11 12.00
CA GLY A 288 -17.32 -19.57 11.56
C GLY A 288 -18.51 -18.89 12.27
N ARG A 289 -18.29 -18.33 13.47
CA ARG A 289 -19.31 -17.68 14.31
C ARG A 289 -19.29 -16.16 14.28
N GLU A 290 -18.27 -15.55 13.72
CA GLU A 290 -18.07 -14.10 13.73
C GLU A 290 -18.86 -13.35 12.64
N HIS A 291 -19.63 -14.04 11.80
CA HIS A 291 -20.47 -13.43 10.75
C HIS A 291 -19.67 -12.50 9.82
N TRP A 292 -18.55 -12.99 9.30
CA TRP A 292 -17.83 -12.29 8.24
C TRP A 292 -18.64 -12.34 6.95
N ASP A 293 -19.22 -11.19 6.58
CA ASP A 293 -20.09 -10.99 5.43
C ASP A 293 -19.96 -9.56 4.88
N ALA A 294 -20.70 -9.24 3.82
CA ALA A 294 -20.69 -7.92 3.19
C ALA A 294 -21.00 -6.76 4.15
N ALA A 295 -21.87 -6.99 5.15
CA ALA A 295 -22.25 -5.94 6.10
C ALA A 295 -21.10 -5.62 7.05
N ARG A 296 -20.37 -6.64 7.50
CA ARG A 296 -19.18 -6.46 8.32
C ARG A 296 -18.06 -5.79 7.53
N MET A 297 -17.81 -6.20 6.29
CA MET A 297 -16.82 -5.55 5.42
C MET A 297 -17.12 -4.04 5.26
N ASP A 298 -18.37 -3.68 5.03
CA ASP A 298 -18.78 -2.27 4.92
C ASP A 298 -18.59 -1.49 6.23
N ALA A 299 -18.80 -2.13 7.37
CA ALA A 299 -18.59 -1.52 8.69
C ALA A 299 -17.09 -1.22 8.96
N GLU A 300 -16.19 -2.15 8.63
CA GLU A 300 -14.73 -1.95 8.73
C GLU A 300 -14.29 -0.79 7.80
N MET A 301 -14.67 -0.83 6.52
CA MET A 301 -14.33 0.24 5.57
C MET A 301 -14.89 1.61 6.00
N LYS A 302 -16.06 1.63 6.63
CA LYS A 302 -16.64 2.86 7.15
C LYS A 302 -15.78 3.46 8.28
N GLN A 303 -15.19 2.66 9.14
CA GLN A 303 -14.35 3.17 10.26
C GLN A 303 -13.13 3.92 9.73
N VAL A 304 -12.38 3.35 8.78
CA VAL A 304 -11.21 4.00 8.18
C VAL A 304 -11.61 5.21 7.34
N ALA A 305 -12.72 5.16 6.61
CA ALA A 305 -13.25 6.31 5.88
C ALA A 305 -13.68 7.46 6.83
N ASP A 306 -14.29 7.14 7.98
CA ASP A 306 -14.63 8.13 9.01
C ASP A 306 -13.37 8.76 9.61
N TRP A 307 -12.30 8.00 9.82
CA TRP A 307 -11.01 8.51 10.25
C TRP A 307 -10.45 9.52 9.23
N ALA A 308 -10.41 9.17 7.95
CA ALA A 308 -9.90 10.03 6.88
C ALA A 308 -10.74 11.31 6.72
N ARG A 309 -12.08 11.21 6.78
CA ARG A 309 -12.99 12.37 6.72
C ARG A 309 -12.78 13.33 7.88
N ARG A 310 -12.65 12.81 9.11
CA ARG A 310 -12.39 13.66 10.30
C ARG A 310 -11.08 14.42 10.21
N ARG A 311 -10.09 13.87 9.54
CA ARG A 311 -8.76 14.46 9.37
C ARG A 311 -8.60 15.27 8.08
N GLY A 312 -9.58 15.19 7.18
CA GLY A 312 -9.56 15.90 5.90
C GLY A 312 -8.45 15.40 4.96
N VAL A 313 -8.18 14.10 4.93
CA VAL A 313 -7.14 13.47 4.12
C VAL A 313 -7.71 12.43 3.16
N PRO A 314 -7.13 12.22 1.96
CA PRO A 314 -7.51 11.14 1.06
C PRO A 314 -6.97 9.78 1.52
N LEU A 315 -7.69 8.72 1.16
CA LEU A 315 -7.42 7.35 1.59
C LEU A 315 -7.47 6.38 0.41
N THR A 316 -6.58 5.37 0.42
CA THR A 316 -6.58 4.21 -0.48
C THR A 316 -6.40 2.91 0.32
N CYS A 317 -6.80 1.78 -0.25
CA CYS A 317 -6.47 0.44 0.21
C CYS A 317 -5.53 -0.19 -0.83
N ASN A 318 -4.22 -0.20 -0.55
CA ASN A 318 -3.22 -0.56 -1.55
C ASN A 318 -2.94 -2.06 -1.65
N GLU A 319 -3.51 -2.85 -0.74
CA GLU A 319 -3.53 -4.29 -0.86
C GLU A 319 -4.81 -4.88 -0.29
N PHE A 320 -5.41 -5.80 -1.02
CA PHE A 320 -6.44 -6.74 -0.57
C PHE A 320 -6.49 -7.93 -1.54
N GLY A 321 -6.82 -9.11 -1.03
CA GLY A 321 -6.84 -10.30 -1.88
C GLY A 321 -7.13 -11.57 -1.10
N VAL A 322 -7.28 -12.68 -1.83
CA VAL A 322 -7.47 -14.01 -1.27
C VAL A 322 -6.53 -14.99 -1.99
N PHE A 323 -5.72 -15.72 -1.23
CA PHE A 323 -4.84 -16.76 -1.75
C PHE A 323 -5.65 -17.86 -2.43
N ARG A 324 -5.33 -18.16 -3.71
CA ARG A 324 -6.21 -18.97 -4.56
C ARG A 324 -6.14 -20.47 -4.32
N GLU A 325 -4.99 -20.98 -3.89
CA GLU A 325 -4.66 -22.40 -3.96
C GLU A 325 -5.62 -23.29 -3.15
N HIS A 326 -6.03 -22.82 -1.98
CA HIS A 326 -6.90 -23.56 -1.08
C HIS A 326 -8.27 -22.92 -0.86
N SER A 327 -8.56 -21.82 -1.54
CA SER A 327 -9.87 -21.16 -1.49
C SER A 327 -10.79 -21.67 -2.59
N ASP A 328 -12.09 -21.81 -2.27
CA ASP A 328 -13.09 -22.07 -3.28
C ASP A 328 -13.22 -20.84 -4.22
N PRO A 329 -13.18 -21.01 -5.55
CA PRO A 329 -13.21 -19.87 -6.47
C PRO A 329 -14.47 -18.98 -6.33
N GLN A 330 -15.60 -19.52 -5.92
CA GLN A 330 -16.84 -18.75 -5.71
C GLN A 330 -16.75 -17.93 -4.42
N ASP A 331 -16.26 -18.53 -3.34
CA ASP A 331 -16.11 -17.84 -2.06
C ASP A 331 -15.00 -16.76 -2.15
N ARG A 332 -13.93 -17.04 -2.89
CA ARG A 332 -12.87 -16.05 -3.22
C ARG A 332 -13.47 -14.86 -3.98
N ALA A 333 -14.26 -15.12 -5.01
CA ALA A 333 -14.91 -14.07 -5.80
C ALA A 333 -15.92 -13.28 -4.97
N ALA A 334 -16.68 -13.94 -4.08
CA ALA A 334 -17.63 -13.27 -3.19
C ALA A 334 -16.93 -12.31 -2.22
N TRP A 335 -15.82 -12.73 -1.59
CA TRP A 335 -15.03 -11.88 -0.70
C TRP A 335 -14.45 -10.66 -1.45
N LEU A 336 -13.84 -10.88 -2.61
CA LEU A 336 -13.30 -9.79 -3.44
C LEU A 336 -14.39 -8.79 -3.86
N HIS A 337 -15.57 -9.29 -4.23
CA HIS A 337 -16.73 -8.46 -4.57
C HIS A 337 -17.17 -7.59 -3.39
N ASP A 338 -17.28 -8.18 -2.21
CA ASP A 338 -17.81 -7.49 -1.03
C ASP A 338 -16.83 -6.43 -0.53
N VAL A 339 -15.53 -6.75 -0.45
CA VAL A 339 -14.48 -5.78 -0.07
C VAL A 339 -14.39 -4.65 -1.09
N ARG A 340 -14.30 -4.95 -2.38
CA ARG A 340 -14.28 -3.92 -3.43
C ARG A 340 -15.52 -3.02 -3.38
N THR A 341 -16.69 -3.61 -3.17
CA THR A 341 -17.95 -2.84 -3.09
C THR A 341 -17.97 -1.94 -1.86
N ALA A 342 -17.48 -2.42 -0.71
CA ALA A 342 -17.37 -1.65 0.51
C ALA A 342 -16.37 -0.48 0.35
N LEU A 343 -15.21 -0.72 -0.26
CA LEU A 343 -14.22 0.33 -0.56
C LEU A 343 -14.82 1.42 -1.46
N GLU A 344 -15.43 1.05 -2.59
CA GLU A 344 -16.03 2.00 -3.54
C GLU A 344 -17.19 2.79 -2.91
N ARG A 345 -18.05 2.15 -2.10
CA ARG A 345 -19.15 2.81 -1.36
C ARG A 345 -18.64 3.87 -0.39
N ASN A 346 -17.49 3.63 0.20
CA ASN A 346 -16.86 4.55 1.14
C ASN A 346 -15.89 5.54 0.46
N ALA A 347 -15.88 5.59 -0.88
CA ALA A 347 -15.03 6.46 -1.71
C ALA A 347 -13.52 6.23 -1.49
N ILE A 348 -13.11 4.99 -1.20
CA ILE A 348 -11.74 4.55 -1.04
C ILE A 348 -11.28 3.92 -2.36
N GLY A 349 -10.18 4.42 -2.94
CA GLY A 349 -9.50 3.78 -4.06
C GLY A 349 -8.82 2.48 -3.60
N TRP A 350 -8.62 1.54 -4.51
CA TRP A 350 -8.12 0.23 -4.15
C TRP A 350 -7.11 -0.34 -5.15
N THR A 351 -6.20 -1.19 -4.66
CA THR A 351 -5.22 -1.93 -5.47
C THR A 351 -5.23 -3.39 -5.05
N MET A 352 -5.69 -4.28 -5.94
CA MET A 352 -5.75 -5.70 -5.63
C MET A 352 -4.34 -6.32 -5.57
N TRP A 353 -4.10 -7.15 -4.62
CA TRP A 353 -2.98 -8.08 -4.56
C TRP A 353 -3.40 -9.41 -5.18
N ASP A 354 -2.90 -9.84 -6.36
CA ASP A 354 -1.91 -9.18 -7.21
C ASP A 354 -2.20 -9.46 -8.71
N TYR A 355 -1.26 -9.16 -9.61
CA TYR A 355 -1.45 -9.42 -11.03
C TYR A 355 -1.36 -10.92 -11.34
N SER A 356 -0.23 -11.58 -11.05
CA SER A 356 0.05 -12.95 -11.52
C SER A 356 0.54 -13.93 -10.45
N GLY A 357 0.69 -13.52 -9.20
CA GLY A 357 1.12 -14.37 -8.10
C GLY A 357 0.01 -15.27 -7.54
N GLY A 358 0.20 -15.78 -6.34
CA GLY A 358 -0.75 -16.68 -5.67
C GLY A 358 -2.13 -16.11 -5.40
N PHE A 359 -2.27 -14.79 -5.43
CA PHE A 359 -3.54 -14.06 -5.31
C PHE A 359 -4.07 -13.56 -6.68
N GLY A 360 -3.34 -13.76 -7.73
CA GLY A 360 -3.40 -13.08 -9.00
C GLY A 360 -4.75 -13.02 -9.71
N VAL A 361 -4.91 -11.97 -10.54
CA VAL A 361 -6.03 -11.82 -11.48
C VAL A 361 -5.78 -12.62 -12.76
N VAL A 362 -4.53 -12.96 -13.04
CA VAL A 362 -4.14 -13.85 -14.14
C VAL A 362 -3.34 -15.05 -13.63
N MET A 363 -3.23 -16.05 -14.47
CA MET A 363 -2.33 -17.18 -14.31
C MET A 363 -1.36 -17.18 -15.50
N LYS A 364 -0.06 -17.25 -15.22
CA LYS A 364 1.01 -17.39 -16.23
C LYS A 364 1.54 -18.81 -16.18
N ASP A 365 1.33 -19.57 -17.24
CA ASP A 365 1.85 -20.94 -17.38
C ASP A 365 2.35 -21.19 -18.79
N GLY A 366 3.59 -21.70 -18.91
CA GLY A 366 4.20 -22.06 -20.20
C GLY A 366 4.23 -20.92 -21.22
N GLY A 367 4.33 -19.67 -20.79
CA GLY A 367 4.29 -18.48 -21.66
C GLY A 367 2.90 -18.04 -22.07
N LYS A 368 1.85 -18.65 -21.51
CA LYS A 368 0.46 -18.27 -21.73
C LYS A 368 -0.08 -17.51 -20.50
N THR A 369 -0.70 -16.36 -20.73
CA THR A 369 -1.44 -15.63 -19.71
C THR A 369 -2.93 -15.95 -19.85
N THR A 370 -3.56 -16.39 -18.76
CA THR A 370 -5.00 -16.70 -18.70
C THR A 370 -5.65 -15.83 -17.62
N VAL A 371 -6.68 -15.09 -17.98
CA VAL A 371 -7.43 -14.23 -17.06
C VAL A 371 -8.39 -15.08 -16.20
N ASP A 372 -8.49 -14.77 -14.92
CA ASP A 372 -9.51 -15.32 -14.02
C ASP A 372 -10.79 -14.48 -14.11
N ASP A 373 -11.70 -14.91 -14.96
CA ASP A 373 -12.97 -14.20 -15.20
C ASP A 373 -13.82 -14.03 -13.94
N ASN A 374 -13.72 -14.92 -12.95
CA ASN A 374 -14.44 -14.78 -11.69
C ASN A 374 -13.92 -13.59 -10.88
N VAL A 375 -12.60 -13.44 -10.84
CA VAL A 375 -11.96 -12.31 -10.18
C VAL A 375 -12.26 -11.00 -10.89
N VAL A 376 -12.12 -10.97 -12.21
CA VAL A 376 -12.43 -9.77 -13.02
C VAL A 376 -13.87 -9.29 -12.79
N ARG A 377 -14.84 -10.20 -12.81
CA ARG A 377 -16.25 -9.88 -12.51
C ARG A 377 -16.45 -9.41 -11.05
N ALA A 378 -15.80 -10.06 -10.08
CA ALA A 378 -15.88 -9.68 -8.68
C ALA A 378 -15.34 -8.26 -8.43
N LEU A 379 -14.28 -7.88 -9.15
CA LEU A 379 -13.70 -6.54 -9.11
C LEU A 379 -14.50 -5.50 -9.92
N GLY A 380 -15.57 -5.89 -10.60
CA GLY A 380 -16.36 -4.98 -11.44
C GLY A 380 -15.59 -4.44 -12.65
N LEU A 381 -14.61 -5.19 -13.13
CA LEU A 381 -13.78 -4.91 -14.29
C LEU A 381 -14.40 -5.51 -15.57
N LYS A 382 -13.75 -5.26 -16.73
CA LYS A 382 -14.28 -5.65 -18.05
C LYS A 382 -13.64 -6.93 -18.55
#